data_7dacd6164d8461f939ae026f9de00d3f
#
_entry.id   7dacd6164d8461f939ae026f9de00d3f
#
_cell.length_a   1.000
_cell.length_b   1.000
_cell.length_c   1.000
_cell.angle_alpha   90.00
_cell.angle_beta   90.00
_cell.angle_gamma   90.00
#
_symmetry.space_group_name_H-M   'P 1'
#
loop_
_entity.id
_entity.type
_entity.pdbx_description
1 polymer ?
#
loop_
_entity_poly.entity_id
_entity_poly.type
_entity_poly.pdbx_seq_one_letter_code
_entity_poly.pdbx_strand_id
1 'polypeptide(L)'
;MKNKYWVLIIAALTVIGTFWTQTELGGKKYRTHQHKEYLSVEDTIPDVQEAINAEQISESQYNSEAVDIEKLKTHLPVVKIETSEEIPGVPYYEEGYSHRKYTTTSEGESELAATMQIIDNLDTYNTVNDKPAVSTSIRIRVRGNTSRWFDKKSYAVTTVDGDGTEQDRRIMGMEAAHDWALHGPFLDKTLMRNYIAMNFSGELMDFAPDVRFCEVIL
;
A
#
# COMPACT_ATOMS: atom_id res chain seq x y z
N MET A 1 -32.55 27.22 49.60
CA MET A 1 -31.69 27.67 48.48
C MET A 1 -30.49 26.80 48.18
N LYS A 2 -29.97 25.97 49.09
CA LYS A 2 -28.82 25.09 48.84
C LYS A 2 -29.03 23.95 47.82
N ASN A 3 -30.25 23.42 47.65
CA ASN A 3 -30.53 22.28 46.75
C ASN A 3 -30.52 22.62 45.26
N LYS A 4 -30.77 23.86 44.85
CA LYS A 4 -30.75 24.25 43.44
C LYS A 4 -29.35 24.24 42.83
N TYR A 5 -28.34 24.53 43.60
CA TYR A 5 -26.95 24.55 43.10
C TYR A 5 -26.40 23.14 42.88
N TRP A 6 -26.82 22.16 43.71
CA TRP A 6 -26.40 20.77 43.55
C TRP A 6 -27.00 20.15 42.28
N VAL A 7 -28.25 20.45 41.93
CA VAL A 7 -28.88 19.97 40.71
C VAL A 7 -28.17 20.55 39.49
N LEU A 8 -27.77 21.82 39.51
CA LEU A 8 -27.02 22.46 38.42
C LEU A 8 -25.59 21.90 38.29
N ILE A 9 -24.91 21.59 39.39
CA ILE A 9 -23.57 20.98 39.38
C ILE A 9 -23.65 19.54 38.83
N ILE A 10 -24.63 18.73 39.26
CA ILE A 10 -24.81 17.36 38.72
C ILE A 10 -25.16 17.40 37.23
N ALA A 11 -26.04 18.31 36.79
CA ALA A 11 -26.35 18.48 35.38
C ALA A 11 -25.14 18.91 34.55
N ALA A 12 -24.31 19.81 35.06
CA ALA A 12 -23.07 20.22 34.38
C ALA A 12 -22.05 19.09 34.29
N LEU A 13 -21.89 18.31 35.36
CA LEU A 13 -20.98 17.15 35.37
C LEU A 13 -21.46 16.03 34.45
N THR A 14 -22.78 15.80 34.34
CA THR A 14 -23.31 14.82 33.37
C THR A 14 -23.13 15.29 31.93
N VAL A 15 -23.34 16.56 31.62
CA VAL A 15 -23.09 17.14 30.29
C VAL A 15 -21.61 17.07 29.93
N ILE A 16 -20.73 17.41 30.85
CA ILE A 16 -19.27 17.30 30.64
C ILE A 16 -18.88 15.83 30.47
N GLY A 17 -19.39 14.93 31.29
CA GLY A 17 -19.15 13.49 31.21
C GLY A 17 -19.63 12.89 29.87
N THR A 18 -20.84 13.25 29.41
CA THR A 18 -21.34 12.81 28.12
C THR A 18 -20.60 13.43 26.94
N PHE A 19 -20.16 14.69 27.06
CA PHE A 19 -19.30 15.31 26.03
C PHE A 19 -17.93 14.65 25.98
N TRP A 20 -17.34 14.33 27.13
CA TRP A 20 -16.05 13.63 27.22
C TRP A 20 -16.15 12.20 26.67
N THR A 21 -17.18 11.44 27.02
CA THR A 21 -17.39 10.10 26.46
C THR A 21 -17.73 10.15 24.98
N GLN A 22 -18.42 11.18 24.49
CA GLN A 22 -18.63 11.36 23.04
C GLN A 22 -17.34 11.77 22.32
N THR A 23 -16.45 12.54 22.92
CA THR A 23 -15.15 12.88 22.32
C THR A 23 -14.19 11.71 22.35
N GLU A 24 -14.24 10.83 23.36
CA GLU A 24 -13.45 9.60 23.38
C GLU A 24 -14.06 8.48 22.51
N LEU A 25 -15.39 8.36 22.48
CA LEU A 25 -16.08 7.44 21.55
C LEU A 25 -16.11 7.95 20.11
N GLY A 26 -16.05 9.27 19.91
CA GLY A 26 -15.90 9.90 18.59
C GLY A 26 -14.49 9.88 18.03
N GLY A 27 -13.52 9.38 18.80
CA GLY A 27 -12.10 9.30 18.42
C GLY A 27 -11.73 8.05 17.61
N LYS A 28 -12.64 7.10 17.35
CA LYS A 28 -12.40 6.10 16.30
C LYS A 28 -12.46 6.81 14.96
N LYS A 29 -11.31 7.24 14.51
CA LYS A 29 -11.11 7.76 13.17
C LYS A 29 -11.41 6.60 12.23
N TYR A 30 -12.62 6.59 11.65
CA TYR A 30 -12.96 5.61 10.62
C TYR A 30 -11.86 5.61 9.58
N ARG A 31 -11.38 4.44 9.21
CA ARG A 31 -10.36 4.31 8.19
C ARG A 31 -10.89 4.91 6.89
N THR A 32 -10.10 5.77 6.27
CA THR A 32 -10.43 6.29 4.96
C THR A 32 -10.29 5.16 3.96
N HIS A 33 -11.40 4.67 3.43
CA HIS A 33 -11.38 3.69 2.37
C HIS A 33 -10.96 4.36 1.06
N GLN A 34 -10.21 3.60 0.25
CA GLN A 34 -9.80 4.04 -1.07
C GLN A 34 -11.01 4.00 -2.01
N HIS A 35 -11.49 5.16 -2.42
CA HIS A 35 -12.75 5.29 -3.14
C HIS A 35 -12.72 6.46 -4.12
N LYS A 36 -13.01 6.17 -5.38
CA LYS A 36 -13.12 7.17 -6.46
C LYS A 36 -14.45 6.98 -7.18
N GLU A 37 -15.52 7.63 -6.69
CA GLU A 37 -16.90 7.48 -7.23
C GLU A 37 -17.08 8.01 -8.65
N TYR A 38 -16.27 8.96 -9.04
CA TYR A 38 -16.42 9.71 -10.29
C TYR A 38 -15.65 9.14 -11.47
N LEU A 39 -14.85 8.10 -11.27
CA LEU A 39 -14.17 7.42 -12.36
C LEU A 39 -15.03 6.22 -12.78
N SER A 40 -15.67 6.31 -13.94
CA SER A 40 -16.41 5.17 -14.47
C SER A 40 -15.44 4.05 -14.88
N VAL A 41 -15.88 2.80 -14.74
CA VAL A 41 -15.09 1.63 -15.18
C VAL A 41 -14.86 1.68 -16.70
N GLU A 42 -15.80 2.27 -17.43
CA GLU A 42 -15.72 2.43 -18.88
C GLU A 42 -14.57 3.34 -19.32
N ASP A 43 -14.25 4.37 -18.49
CA ASP A 43 -13.12 5.26 -18.77
C ASP A 43 -11.75 4.63 -18.45
N THR A 44 -11.73 3.53 -17.69
CA THR A 44 -10.47 2.89 -17.26
C THR A 44 -10.01 1.76 -18.19
N ILE A 45 -10.88 1.20 -19.03
CA ILE A 45 -10.58 -0.01 -19.83
C ILE A 45 -11.14 0.10 -21.27
N PRO A 46 -10.88 1.16 -22.03
CA PRO A 46 -11.37 1.23 -23.40
C PRO A 46 -10.84 0.08 -24.26
N ASP A 47 -9.58 -0.28 -24.09
CA ASP A 47 -8.91 -1.27 -24.95
C ASP A 47 -9.19 -2.72 -24.55
N VAL A 48 -9.39 -3.02 -23.27
CA VAL A 48 -9.67 -4.39 -22.80
C VAL A 48 -11.09 -4.82 -23.15
N GLN A 49 -12.07 -3.93 -23.04
CA GLN A 49 -13.44 -4.25 -23.41
C GLN A 49 -13.59 -4.41 -24.92
N GLU A 50 -12.88 -3.59 -25.70
CA GLU A 50 -12.85 -3.71 -27.17
C GLU A 50 -12.16 -5.00 -27.59
N ALA A 51 -11.08 -5.40 -26.92
CA ALA A 51 -10.37 -6.64 -27.15
C ALA A 51 -11.18 -7.89 -26.74
N ILE A 52 -11.91 -7.86 -25.63
CA ILE A 52 -12.81 -8.93 -25.20
C ILE A 52 -13.98 -9.08 -26.19
N ASN A 53 -14.56 -7.96 -26.63
CA ASN A 53 -15.68 -7.96 -27.58
C ASN A 53 -15.26 -8.41 -29.00
N ALA A 54 -14.00 -8.28 -29.35
CA ALA A 54 -13.48 -8.67 -30.65
C ALA A 54 -13.17 -10.17 -30.80
N GLU A 55 -13.33 -10.98 -29.72
CA GLU A 55 -12.98 -12.42 -29.66
C GLU A 55 -11.55 -12.76 -30.19
N GLN A 56 -10.67 -11.75 -30.22
CA GLN A 56 -9.39 -11.85 -30.94
C GLN A 56 -8.18 -12.09 -30.04
N ILE A 57 -8.34 -12.07 -28.73
CA ILE A 57 -7.21 -12.29 -27.80
C ILE A 57 -7.34 -13.64 -27.13
N SER A 58 -6.48 -14.60 -27.54
CA SER A 58 -6.29 -15.82 -26.76
C SER A 58 -5.60 -15.49 -25.42
N GLU A 59 -5.92 -16.25 -24.39
CA GLU A 59 -5.32 -16.10 -23.05
C GLU A 59 -3.78 -16.10 -23.08
N SER A 60 -3.17 -16.76 -24.08
CA SER A 60 -1.72 -16.77 -24.30
C SER A 60 -1.18 -15.47 -24.91
N GLN A 61 -1.97 -14.74 -25.70
CA GLN A 61 -1.58 -13.44 -26.25
C GLN A 61 -1.66 -12.31 -25.20
N TYR A 62 -2.65 -12.37 -24.31
CA TYR A 62 -2.77 -11.43 -23.20
C TYR A 62 -1.56 -11.47 -22.25
N ASN A 63 -0.94 -12.64 -22.09
CA ASN A 63 0.24 -12.84 -21.25
C ASN A 63 1.57 -12.53 -21.96
N SER A 64 1.59 -12.26 -23.26
CA SER A 64 2.82 -12.11 -24.05
C SER A 64 3.13 -10.67 -24.47
N GLU A 65 2.16 -9.78 -24.46
CA GLU A 65 2.40 -8.37 -24.75
C GLU A 65 2.88 -7.66 -23.50
N ALA A 66 4.12 -7.15 -23.54
CA ALA A 66 4.64 -6.28 -22.50
C ALA A 66 3.70 -5.05 -22.38
N VAL A 67 3.19 -4.82 -21.19
CA VAL A 67 2.41 -3.60 -20.90
C VAL A 67 3.30 -2.41 -21.18
N ASP A 68 2.86 -1.53 -22.10
CA ASP A 68 3.54 -0.27 -22.35
C ASP A 68 3.30 0.64 -21.13
N ILE A 69 4.29 0.66 -20.23
CA ILE A 69 4.23 1.40 -18.98
C ILE A 69 3.99 2.89 -19.21
N GLU A 70 4.51 3.45 -20.32
CA GLU A 70 4.32 4.87 -20.65
C GLU A 70 2.86 5.22 -20.97
N LYS A 71 2.06 4.23 -21.36
CA LYS A 71 0.64 4.38 -21.62
C LYS A 71 -0.25 3.99 -20.43
N LEU A 72 0.35 3.55 -19.32
CA LEU A 72 -0.40 3.19 -18.12
C LEU A 72 -1.24 4.37 -17.66
N LYS A 73 -2.55 4.15 -17.58
CA LYS A 73 -3.52 5.09 -17.03
C LYS A 73 -4.41 4.32 -16.05
N THR A 74 -4.32 4.65 -14.79
CA THR A 74 -5.02 3.93 -13.72
C THR A 74 -5.68 4.88 -12.72
N HIS A 75 -6.76 4.44 -12.10
CA HIS A 75 -7.37 5.15 -10.98
C HIS A 75 -6.68 4.86 -9.65
N LEU A 76 -5.81 3.83 -9.61
CA LEU A 76 -5.03 3.50 -8.42
C LEU A 76 -3.80 4.40 -8.31
N PRO A 77 -3.28 4.66 -7.10
CA PRO A 77 -1.96 5.26 -6.93
C PRO A 77 -0.88 4.42 -7.62
N VAL A 78 0.12 5.09 -8.16
CA VAL A 78 1.29 4.44 -8.77
C VAL A 78 2.49 4.62 -7.85
N VAL A 79 3.10 3.51 -7.46
CA VAL A 79 4.36 3.45 -6.71
C VAL A 79 5.46 3.10 -7.70
N LYS A 80 6.32 4.05 -7.99
CA LYS A 80 7.48 3.88 -8.87
C LYS A 80 8.75 3.77 -8.01
N ILE A 81 9.52 2.70 -8.21
CA ILE A 81 10.76 2.45 -7.48
C ILE A 81 11.89 2.30 -8.49
N GLU A 82 12.91 3.14 -8.33
CA GLU A 82 14.11 3.09 -9.16
C GLU A 82 15.24 2.44 -8.38
N THR A 83 15.79 1.35 -8.92
CA THR A 83 16.84 0.54 -8.31
C THR A 83 18.08 0.53 -9.21
N SER A 84 19.27 0.41 -8.60
CA SER A 84 20.54 0.32 -9.32
C SER A 84 20.93 -1.12 -9.69
N GLU A 85 20.34 -2.10 -9.01
CA GLU A 85 20.58 -3.53 -9.19
C GLU A 85 19.35 -4.35 -8.77
N GLU A 86 19.41 -5.67 -8.86
CA GLU A 86 18.31 -6.55 -8.44
C GLU A 86 18.05 -6.45 -6.94
N ILE A 87 16.76 -6.40 -6.56
CA ILE A 87 16.35 -6.31 -5.17
C ILE A 87 16.72 -7.60 -4.43
N PRO A 88 17.52 -7.52 -3.34
CA PRO A 88 18.00 -8.68 -2.61
C PRO A 88 16.89 -9.40 -1.83
N GLY A 89 17.21 -10.61 -1.36
CA GLY A 89 16.31 -11.42 -0.53
C GLY A 89 15.56 -12.51 -1.32
N VAL A 90 15.92 -12.76 -2.57
CA VAL A 90 15.42 -13.90 -3.34
C VAL A 90 16.08 -15.19 -2.80
N PRO A 91 15.31 -16.26 -2.51
CA PRO A 91 15.88 -17.47 -1.97
C PRO A 91 16.55 -18.32 -3.06
N TYR A 92 17.63 -19.00 -2.67
CA TYR A 92 18.31 -19.99 -3.51
C TYR A 92 18.91 -21.10 -2.66
N TYR A 93 19.26 -22.21 -3.30
CA TYR A 93 20.02 -23.30 -2.68
C TYR A 93 21.37 -23.37 -3.36
N GLU A 94 22.41 -23.44 -2.56
CA GLU A 94 23.78 -23.71 -3.04
C GLU A 94 24.01 -25.20 -3.09
N GLU A 95 24.72 -25.67 -4.11
CA GLU A 95 25.04 -27.09 -4.29
C GLU A 95 25.83 -27.63 -3.08
N GLY A 96 25.37 -28.76 -2.52
CA GLY A 96 25.96 -29.36 -1.32
C GLY A 96 25.48 -28.80 0.02
N TYR A 97 24.58 -27.79 0.03
CA TYR A 97 24.02 -27.23 1.25
C TYR A 97 22.51 -27.52 1.35
N SER A 98 22.05 -27.92 2.54
CA SER A 98 20.64 -28.17 2.82
C SER A 98 19.88 -26.89 3.26
N HIS A 99 20.59 -25.81 3.53
CA HIS A 99 20.00 -24.58 4.04
C HIS A 99 19.75 -23.58 2.92
N ARG A 100 18.59 -22.95 3.00
CA ARG A 100 18.20 -21.87 2.10
C ARG A 100 19.05 -20.63 2.38
N LYS A 101 19.63 -20.05 1.34
CA LYS A 101 20.29 -18.76 1.33
C LYS A 101 19.42 -17.72 0.63
N TYR A 102 19.79 -16.46 0.75
CA TYR A 102 19.12 -15.34 0.11
C TYR A 102 20.13 -14.49 -0.64
N THR A 103 19.73 -13.94 -1.78
CA THR A 103 20.55 -13.00 -2.53
C THR A 103 20.81 -11.75 -1.70
N THR A 104 21.96 -11.15 -1.91
CA THR A 104 22.41 -9.87 -1.36
C THR A 104 22.69 -8.90 -2.48
N THR A 105 22.88 -7.63 -2.17
CA THR A 105 23.41 -6.64 -3.11
C THR A 105 24.84 -7.01 -3.55
N SER A 106 25.36 -6.33 -4.56
CA SER A 106 26.75 -6.47 -5.00
C SER A 106 27.77 -6.17 -3.91
N GLU A 107 27.40 -5.39 -2.89
CA GLU A 107 28.20 -5.06 -1.70
C GLU A 107 27.99 -6.06 -0.54
N GLY A 108 27.11 -7.06 -0.71
CA GLY A 108 26.80 -8.07 0.31
C GLY A 108 25.70 -7.67 1.30
N GLU A 109 25.01 -6.55 1.06
CA GLU A 109 23.95 -6.07 1.94
C GLU A 109 22.63 -6.84 1.71
N SER A 110 21.82 -6.94 2.75
CA SER A 110 20.52 -7.60 2.72
C SER A 110 19.36 -6.71 2.24
N GLU A 111 19.60 -5.44 2.11
CA GLU A 111 18.66 -4.42 1.65
C GLU A 111 19.35 -3.53 0.61
N LEU A 112 18.59 -3.06 -0.37
CA LEU A 112 19.07 -2.19 -1.44
C LEU A 112 18.58 -0.76 -1.19
N ALA A 113 19.47 0.20 -1.27
CA ALA A 113 19.11 1.62 -1.29
C ALA A 113 18.48 1.98 -2.65
N ALA A 114 17.34 2.64 -2.62
CA ALA A 114 16.58 2.99 -3.80
C ALA A 114 15.82 4.31 -3.62
N THR A 115 15.18 4.79 -4.68
CA THR A 115 14.26 5.93 -4.64
C THR A 115 12.84 5.45 -4.90
N MET A 116 11.90 5.90 -4.09
CA MET A 116 10.48 5.63 -4.26
C MET A 116 9.73 6.93 -4.53
N GLN A 117 8.92 6.91 -5.57
CA GLN A 117 7.98 7.97 -5.93
C GLN A 117 6.57 7.43 -5.85
N ILE A 118 5.64 8.21 -5.33
CA ILE A 118 4.23 7.88 -5.24
C ILE A 118 3.44 8.95 -5.96
N ILE A 119 2.72 8.54 -6.98
CA ILE A 119 1.79 9.36 -7.74
C ILE A 119 0.40 9.00 -7.25
N ASP A 120 -0.32 9.97 -6.68
CA ASP A 120 -1.66 9.78 -6.12
C ASP A 120 -2.51 11.03 -6.36
N ASN A 121 -3.02 11.14 -7.56
CA ASN A 121 -3.97 12.19 -7.94
C ASN A 121 -5.36 11.80 -7.42
N LEU A 122 -5.93 12.64 -6.59
CA LEU A 122 -7.23 12.37 -5.97
C LEU A 122 -8.40 12.57 -6.95
N ASP A 123 -8.26 13.47 -7.90
CA ASP A 123 -9.34 13.95 -8.76
C ASP A 123 -9.27 13.45 -10.21
N THR A 124 -8.18 12.78 -10.59
CA THR A 124 -7.95 12.30 -11.95
C THR A 124 -7.30 10.93 -11.95
N TYR A 125 -7.12 10.36 -13.15
CA TYR A 125 -6.26 9.19 -13.33
C TYR A 125 -4.82 9.51 -13.00
N ASN A 126 -4.07 8.46 -12.65
CA ASN A 126 -2.63 8.49 -12.47
C ASN A 126 -1.95 7.92 -13.71
N THR A 127 -0.85 8.55 -14.11
CA THR A 127 0.08 8.08 -15.13
C THR A 127 1.49 8.06 -14.57
N VAL A 128 2.38 7.32 -15.18
CA VAL A 128 3.79 7.22 -14.72
C VAL A 128 4.57 8.53 -14.85
N ASN A 129 4.07 9.46 -15.67
CA ASN A 129 4.70 10.74 -15.97
C ASN A 129 4.15 11.89 -15.12
N ASP A 130 3.14 11.63 -14.29
CA ASP A 130 2.59 12.65 -13.41
C ASP A 130 3.56 13.03 -12.29
N LYS A 131 3.40 14.24 -11.80
CA LYS A 131 4.21 14.71 -10.67
C LYS A 131 3.94 13.87 -9.42
N PRO A 132 4.96 13.29 -8.79
CA PRO A 132 4.77 12.51 -7.58
C PRO A 132 4.31 13.39 -6.41
N ALA A 133 3.33 12.88 -5.66
CA ALA A 133 2.88 13.47 -4.40
C ALA A 133 3.94 13.26 -3.29
N VAL A 134 4.67 12.14 -3.35
CA VAL A 134 5.76 11.81 -2.43
C VAL A 134 6.96 11.33 -3.23
N SER A 135 8.15 11.81 -2.87
CA SER A 135 9.44 11.30 -3.36
C SER A 135 10.36 11.14 -2.16
N THR A 136 10.92 9.95 -1.96
CA THR A 136 11.73 9.64 -0.77
C THR A 136 12.77 8.56 -1.07
N SER A 137 13.88 8.61 -0.34
CA SER A 137 14.84 7.51 -0.31
C SER A 137 14.27 6.36 0.50
N ILE A 138 14.61 5.14 0.13
CA ILE A 138 14.16 3.91 0.78
C ILE A 138 15.29 2.89 0.87
N ARG A 139 15.12 1.93 1.80
CA ARG A 139 15.76 0.62 1.74
C ARG A 139 14.69 -0.41 1.35
N ILE A 140 15.01 -1.31 0.43
CA ILE A 140 14.07 -2.30 -0.08
C ILE A 140 14.67 -3.70 -0.12
N ARG A 141 13.86 -4.69 0.18
CA ARG A 141 14.21 -6.12 0.03
C ARG A 141 13.00 -6.98 -0.27
N VAL A 142 13.20 -8.11 -0.87
CA VAL A 142 12.16 -9.15 -1.01
C VAL A 142 11.80 -9.69 0.38
N ARG A 143 10.52 -9.78 0.69
CA ARG A 143 10.00 -10.26 1.99
C ARG A 143 9.14 -11.51 1.85
N GLY A 144 8.91 -12.16 2.98
CA GLY A 144 8.07 -13.35 3.10
C GLY A 144 8.90 -14.60 3.40
N ASN A 145 8.23 -15.73 3.40
CA ASN A 145 8.87 -17.04 3.51
C ASN A 145 8.69 -17.80 2.18
N THR A 146 7.59 -18.51 2.00
CA THR A 146 7.26 -19.21 0.75
C THR A 146 6.99 -18.23 -0.40
N SER A 147 6.39 -17.07 -0.12
CA SER A 147 6.06 -16.06 -1.13
C SER A 147 7.28 -15.46 -1.84
N ARG A 148 8.49 -15.63 -1.30
CA ARG A 148 9.73 -15.22 -1.97
C ARG A 148 10.04 -16.03 -3.23
N TRP A 149 9.47 -17.21 -3.37
CA TRP A 149 9.62 -18.09 -4.55
C TRP A 149 8.67 -17.74 -5.69
N PHE A 150 7.61 -16.96 -5.41
CA PHE A 150 6.63 -16.62 -6.44
C PHE A 150 7.18 -15.54 -7.37
N ASP A 151 6.71 -15.54 -8.63
CA ASP A 151 7.09 -14.52 -9.61
C ASP A 151 6.66 -13.12 -9.15
N LYS A 152 5.42 -12.99 -8.66
CA LYS A 152 4.95 -11.75 -8.03
C LYS A 152 5.45 -11.68 -6.59
N LYS A 153 6.55 -10.99 -6.39
CA LYS A 153 7.19 -10.82 -5.09
C LYS A 153 6.41 -9.88 -4.17
N SER A 154 6.69 -9.98 -2.89
CA SER A 154 6.34 -8.96 -1.88
C SER A 154 7.62 -8.31 -1.39
N TYR A 155 7.57 -7.01 -1.08
CA TYR A 155 8.74 -6.25 -0.67
C TYR A 155 8.52 -5.64 0.72
N ALA A 156 9.58 -5.59 1.52
CA ALA A 156 9.69 -4.72 2.67
C ALA A 156 10.38 -3.43 2.21
N VAL A 157 9.82 -2.31 2.60
CA VAL A 157 10.31 -0.98 2.26
C VAL A 157 10.42 -0.18 3.54
N THR A 158 11.58 0.39 3.81
CA THR A 158 11.80 1.32 4.92
C THR A 158 12.13 2.69 4.34
N THR A 159 11.33 3.71 4.67
CA THR A 159 11.59 5.08 4.24
C THR A 159 12.69 5.69 5.09
N VAL A 160 13.65 6.33 4.43
CA VAL A 160 14.83 6.94 5.07
C VAL A 160 15.02 8.38 4.58
N ASP A 161 15.76 9.15 5.34
CA ASP A 161 16.23 10.48 4.93
C ASP A 161 17.57 10.41 4.16
N GLY A 162 18.17 11.57 3.92
CA GLY A 162 19.39 11.69 3.12
C GLY A 162 20.64 11.06 3.73
N ASP A 163 20.65 10.79 5.04
CA ASP A 163 21.75 10.12 5.75
C ASP A 163 21.47 8.64 6.04
N GLY A 164 20.30 8.14 5.59
CA GLY A 164 19.89 6.74 5.78
C GLY A 164 19.17 6.44 7.08
N THR A 165 18.86 7.47 7.89
CA THR A 165 18.06 7.33 9.11
C THR A 165 16.59 7.10 8.75
N GLU A 166 15.92 6.20 9.49
CA GLU A 166 14.51 5.92 9.32
C GLU A 166 13.65 7.17 9.51
N GLN A 167 12.74 7.39 8.57
CA GLN A 167 11.90 8.57 8.57
C GLN A 167 10.44 8.23 8.31
N ASP A 168 9.59 8.56 9.27
CA ASP A 168 8.15 8.40 9.13
C ASP A 168 7.61 9.25 7.98
N ARG A 169 6.87 8.62 7.09
CA ARG A 169 6.19 9.26 5.97
C ARG A 169 4.71 8.89 5.98
N ARG A 170 3.88 9.85 5.67
CA ARG A 170 2.47 9.61 5.41
C ARG A 170 2.29 9.28 3.93
N ILE A 171 1.79 8.08 3.63
CA ILE A 171 1.65 7.56 2.27
C ILE A 171 0.18 7.24 2.00
N MET A 172 -0.38 7.71 0.88
CA MET A 172 -1.76 7.42 0.43
C MET A 172 -2.81 7.66 1.53
N GLY A 173 -2.63 8.69 2.36
CA GLY A 173 -3.53 9.01 3.46
C GLY A 173 -3.48 8.09 4.67
N MET A 174 -2.62 7.07 4.67
CA MET A 174 -2.39 6.19 5.82
C MET A 174 -1.58 6.91 6.92
N GLU A 175 -1.57 6.36 8.13
CA GLU A 175 -0.77 6.89 9.25
C GLU A 175 0.72 6.95 8.88
N ALA A 176 1.44 7.91 9.47
CA ALA A 176 2.87 8.06 9.23
C ALA A 176 3.64 6.87 9.82
N ALA A 177 4.51 6.29 9.02
CA ALA A 177 5.37 5.18 9.39
C ALA A 177 6.63 5.21 8.52
N HIS A 178 7.67 4.50 8.94
CA HIS A 178 8.86 4.26 8.13
C HIS A 178 8.87 2.86 7.51
N ASP A 179 8.20 1.88 8.13
CA ASP A 179 8.14 0.50 7.62
C ASP A 179 6.86 0.24 6.83
N TRP A 180 7.02 -0.17 5.60
CA TRP A 180 5.95 -0.45 4.65
C TRP A 180 6.08 -1.84 4.04
N ALA A 181 4.96 -2.41 3.65
CA ALA A 181 4.92 -3.68 2.94
C ALA A 181 4.20 -3.52 1.61
N LEU A 182 4.93 -3.68 0.51
CA LEU A 182 4.33 -3.89 -0.80
C LEU A 182 3.98 -5.36 -0.93
N HIS A 183 2.68 -5.67 -0.87
CA HIS A 183 2.20 -7.04 -0.90
C HIS A 183 1.87 -7.48 -2.32
N GLY A 184 2.54 -8.51 -2.81
CA GLY A 184 2.24 -9.17 -4.07
C GLY A 184 1.33 -10.39 -3.85
N PRO A 185 0.01 -10.27 -3.98
CA PRO A 185 -0.93 -11.35 -3.66
C PRO A 185 -1.01 -12.40 -4.78
N PHE A 186 0.08 -13.15 -5.00
CA PHE A 186 0.21 -14.12 -6.09
C PHE A 186 -0.84 -15.22 -6.04
N LEU A 187 -1.11 -15.78 -4.85
CA LEU A 187 -2.08 -16.87 -4.66
C LEU A 187 -3.53 -16.40 -4.51
N ASP A 188 -3.73 -15.13 -4.20
CA ASP A 188 -5.05 -14.55 -4.06
C ASP A 188 -5.53 -13.99 -5.41
N LYS A 189 -6.26 -14.80 -6.17
CA LYS A 189 -6.79 -14.41 -7.47
C LYS A 189 -7.83 -13.28 -7.42
N THR A 190 -8.39 -13.00 -6.25
CA THR A 190 -9.32 -11.86 -6.06
C THR A 190 -8.57 -10.55 -5.81
N LEU A 191 -7.30 -10.62 -5.39
CA LEU A 191 -6.46 -9.52 -4.93
C LEU A 191 -7.00 -8.78 -3.71
N MET A 192 -8.16 -9.15 -3.17
CA MET A 192 -8.94 -8.38 -2.19
C MET A 192 -8.83 -8.89 -0.75
N ARG A 193 -8.36 -10.14 -0.53
CA ARG A 193 -8.43 -10.76 0.80
C ARG A 193 -7.72 -9.95 1.88
N ASN A 194 -6.49 -9.50 1.60
CA ASN A 194 -5.74 -8.69 2.56
C ASN A 194 -6.38 -7.32 2.78
N TYR A 195 -6.85 -6.69 1.70
CA TYR A 195 -7.53 -5.41 1.79
C TYR A 195 -8.76 -5.49 2.69
N ILE A 196 -9.64 -6.46 2.43
CA ILE A 196 -10.87 -6.65 3.21
C ILE A 196 -10.53 -7.02 4.66
N ALA A 197 -9.68 -8.04 4.87
CA ALA A 197 -9.38 -8.54 6.21
C ALA A 197 -8.73 -7.47 7.09
N MET A 198 -7.73 -6.76 6.60
CA MET A 198 -6.98 -5.77 7.40
C MET A 198 -7.82 -4.52 7.67
N ASN A 199 -8.50 -3.99 6.65
CA ASN A 199 -9.33 -2.80 6.84
C ASN A 199 -10.54 -3.10 7.71
N PHE A 200 -11.21 -4.25 7.54
CA PHE A 200 -12.31 -4.68 8.41
C PHE A 200 -11.83 -4.90 9.86
N SER A 201 -10.67 -5.56 10.05
CA SER A 201 -10.08 -5.71 11.38
C SER A 201 -9.80 -4.37 12.04
N GLY A 202 -9.39 -3.37 11.26
CA GLY A 202 -9.13 -2.02 11.77
C GLY A 202 -10.36 -1.26 12.23
N GLU A 203 -11.57 -1.64 11.78
CA GLU A 203 -12.82 -1.11 12.31
C GLU A 203 -13.19 -1.72 13.69
N LEU A 204 -12.69 -2.93 13.97
CA LEU A 204 -13.03 -3.69 15.17
C LEU A 204 -11.94 -3.65 16.24
N MET A 205 -10.68 -3.47 15.84
CA MET A 205 -9.50 -3.59 16.69
C MET A 205 -8.75 -2.26 16.74
N ASP A 206 -8.10 -1.98 17.86
CA ASP A 206 -7.28 -0.77 18.03
C ASP A 206 -6.00 -0.81 17.18
N PHE A 207 -5.50 -2.01 16.89
CA PHE A 207 -4.29 -2.23 16.12
C PHE A 207 -4.55 -3.18 14.96
N ALA A 208 -4.54 -2.68 13.75
CA ALA A 208 -4.49 -3.46 12.52
C ALA A 208 -3.82 -2.64 11.42
N PRO A 209 -3.07 -3.26 10.51
CA PRO A 209 -2.48 -2.55 9.38
C PRO A 209 -3.55 -1.86 8.53
N ASP A 210 -3.28 -0.65 8.09
CA ASP A 210 -4.07 0.02 7.06
C ASP A 210 -3.57 -0.44 5.68
N VAL A 211 -4.46 -0.65 4.72
CA VAL A 211 -4.12 -1.21 3.40
C VAL A 211 -4.72 -0.37 2.30
N ARG A 212 -3.94 -0.09 1.28
CA ARG A 212 -4.35 0.57 0.02
C ARG A 212 -3.93 -0.26 -1.17
N PHE A 213 -4.74 -0.25 -2.21
CA PHE A 213 -4.32 -0.75 -3.52
C PHE A 213 -3.42 0.25 -4.21
N CYS A 214 -2.44 -0.26 -4.95
CA CYS A 214 -1.59 0.55 -5.82
C CYS A 214 -1.06 -0.30 -6.97
N GLU A 215 -0.70 0.35 -8.06
CA GLU A 215 0.17 -0.22 -9.08
C GLU A 215 1.62 -0.04 -8.64
N VAL A 216 2.45 -1.05 -8.85
CA VAL A 216 3.89 -0.99 -8.50
C VAL A 216 4.71 -1.19 -9.76
N ILE A 217 5.60 -0.25 -10.02
CA ILE A 217 6.55 -0.26 -11.14
C ILE A 217 7.96 -0.29 -10.54
N LEU A 218 8.73 -1.28 -10.98
CA LEU A 218 10.11 -1.54 -10.55
C LEU A 218 11.03 -1.45 -11.75
#